data_9fddb472a71044f7a5a939702405072c
#
_entry.id   9fddb472a71044f7a5a939702405072c
#
_cell.length_a   1.000
_cell.length_b   1.000
_cell.length_c   1.000
_cell.angle_alpha   90.00
_cell.angle_beta   90.00
_cell.angle_gamma   90.00
#
_symmetry.space_group_name_H-M   'P 1'
#
loop_
_entity.id
_entity.type
_entity.pdbx_description
1 polymer ?
#
loop_
_entity_poly.entity_id
_entity_poly.type
_entity_poly.pdbx_seq_one_letter_code
_entity_poly.pdbx_strand_id
1 'polypeptide(L)'
;RQYMSNDSQLVPEFQPIAGNSIYSDTVLLSENSVTRLYRVSRDGKYFIIKTSKDNTGRLNALVRREYEISIDLDCQYIVNMFTYETDTVVGPGIIMEYIDGRTLSEFLKENPPIQQRTRVFGQLLEAVAYLHRKSIIHNDLKPENILITHSDNTIKLVDFGLSDDDAHYLSKTPGCTPEYASPELLAHSAPLDARSDIYSLGATRGLKTENIEDK
;
A
#
# COMPACT_ATOMS: atom_id res chain seq x y z
N ARG A 1 -9.24 3.40 -4.82
CA ARG A 1 -9.04 4.66 -5.63
C ARG A 1 -7.57 5.09 -5.71
N GLN A 2 -6.63 4.29 -5.25
CA GLN A 2 -5.21 4.63 -5.36
C GLN A 2 -4.66 4.50 -6.79
N TYR A 3 -5.35 3.78 -7.67
CA TYR A 3 -4.86 3.48 -9.01
C TYR A 3 -5.78 3.92 -10.16
N MET A 4 -6.98 4.45 -9.87
CA MET A 4 -7.88 5.00 -10.89
C MET A 4 -8.73 6.15 -10.31
N SER A 5 -8.42 7.40 -10.63
CA SER A 5 -9.37 8.51 -10.55
C SER A 5 -9.47 9.20 -11.91
N ASN A 6 -10.61 9.04 -12.56
CA ASN A 6 -11.09 9.95 -13.59
C ASN A 6 -11.69 11.16 -12.88
N ASP A 7 -10.88 12.15 -12.57
CA ASP A 7 -11.34 13.51 -12.32
C ASP A 7 -10.23 14.48 -12.76
N SER A 8 -10.53 15.19 -13.83
CA SER A 8 -9.72 16.29 -14.37
C SER A 8 -9.78 17.51 -13.43
N GLN A 9 -9.10 17.43 -12.28
CA GLN A 9 -8.69 18.61 -11.55
C GLN A 9 -7.26 18.93 -11.96
N LEU A 10 -7.05 20.18 -12.36
CA LEU A 10 -5.76 20.75 -12.69
C LEU A 10 -4.79 20.52 -11.52
N VAL A 11 -4.03 19.46 -11.61
CA VAL A 11 -2.87 19.21 -10.75
C VAL A 11 -1.82 20.25 -11.17
N PRO A 12 -1.14 20.95 -10.23
CA PRO A 12 -0.07 21.86 -10.59
C PRO A 12 0.90 21.14 -11.53
N GLU A 13 1.17 21.76 -12.68
CA GLU A 13 2.07 21.24 -13.70
C GLU A 13 3.42 20.93 -13.04
N PHE A 14 3.70 19.65 -12.80
CA PHE A 14 4.99 19.20 -12.34
C PHE A 14 5.99 19.44 -13.47
N GLN A 15 6.90 20.39 -13.30
CA GLN A 15 8.01 20.55 -14.23
C GLN A 15 9.04 19.45 -13.92
N PRO A 16 9.27 18.48 -14.84
CA PRO A 16 10.30 17.49 -14.64
C PRO A 16 11.64 18.18 -14.49
N ILE A 17 12.40 17.78 -13.48
CA ILE A 17 13.80 18.20 -13.33
C ILE A 17 14.51 17.72 -14.62
N ALA A 18 15.03 18.66 -15.40
CA ALA A 18 15.71 18.39 -16.66
C ALA A 18 17.05 17.67 -16.39
N GLY A 19 16.97 16.37 -16.24
CA GLY A 19 18.07 15.42 -16.22
C GLY A 19 17.72 14.25 -17.13
N ASN A 20 18.70 13.51 -17.64
CA ASN A 20 18.48 12.31 -18.46
C ASN A 20 17.76 11.22 -17.66
N SER A 21 16.50 11.44 -17.29
CA SER A 21 15.71 10.43 -16.62
C SER A 21 15.44 9.26 -17.57
N ILE A 22 15.74 8.07 -17.09
CA ILE A 22 15.43 6.81 -17.80
C ILE A 22 13.93 6.49 -17.78
N TYR A 23 13.14 7.29 -17.04
CA TYR A 23 11.70 7.13 -16.90
C TYR A 23 10.95 8.19 -17.73
N SER A 24 9.87 7.76 -18.38
CA SER A 24 8.93 8.59 -19.14
C SER A 24 7.50 8.40 -18.66
N ASP A 25 6.53 9.08 -19.28
CA ASP A 25 5.09 8.94 -19.05
C ASP A 25 4.70 9.03 -17.58
N THR A 26 5.27 10.01 -16.88
CA THR A 26 5.06 10.21 -15.44
C THR A 26 3.65 10.71 -15.17
N VAL A 27 2.88 9.92 -14.40
CA VAL A 27 1.50 10.23 -14.00
C VAL A 27 1.37 10.09 -12.49
N LEU A 28 0.91 11.14 -11.81
CA LEU A 28 0.55 11.07 -10.41
C LEU A 28 -0.70 10.21 -10.24
N LEU A 29 -0.61 9.11 -9.49
CA LEU A 29 -1.72 8.20 -9.22
C LEU A 29 -2.44 8.55 -7.92
N SER A 30 -1.69 8.88 -6.88
CA SER A 30 -2.24 9.23 -5.58
C SER A 30 -1.28 10.07 -4.74
N GLU A 31 -1.86 10.80 -3.80
CA GLU A 31 -1.14 11.61 -2.81
C GLU A 31 -1.86 11.49 -1.47
N ASN A 32 -1.08 11.38 -0.39
CA ASN A 32 -1.56 11.50 0.98
C ASN A 32 -0.75 12.55 1.76
N SER A 33 -0.84 12.57 3.08
CA SER A 33 -0.09 13.54 3.91
C SER A 33 1.42 13.32 3.91
N VAL A 34 1.89 12.14 3.54
CA VAL A 34 3.31 11.72 3.68
C VAL A 34 3.94 11.44 2.33
N THR A 35 3.22 10.78 1.41
CA THR A 35 3.77 10.21 0.17
C THR A 35 2.98 10.57 -1.06
N ARG A 36 3.65 10.47 -2.21
CA ARG A 36 3.09 10.50 -3.56
C ARG A 36 3.46 9.23 -4.29
N LEU A 37 2.52 8.69 -5.06
CA LEU A 37 2.74 7.55 -5.95
C LEU A 37 2.62 8.01 -7.40
N TYR A 38 3.65 7.72 -8.19
CA TYR A 38 3.68 7.99 -9.61
C TYR A 38 3.79 6.70 -10.39
N ARG A 39 3.01 6.58 -11.47
CA ARG A 39 3.28 5.60 -12.51
C ARG A 39 4.27 6.21 -13.50
N VAL A 40 5.28 5.45 -13.86
CA VAL A 40 6.26 5.83 -14.87
C VAL A 40 6.44 4.68 -15.86
N SER A 41 6.98 4.98 -17.03
CA SER A 41 7.34 3.99 -18.04
C SER A 41 8.86 3.95 -18.23
N ARG A 42 9.40 2.73 -18.40
CA ARG A 42 10.78 2.49 -18.79
C ARG A 42 10.84 1.23 -19.66
N ASP A 43 11.47 1.33 -20.84
CA ASP A 43 11.62 0.21 -21.78
C ASP A 43 10.27 -0.51 -22.09
N GLY A 44 9.19 0.27 -22.23
CA GLY A 44 7.86 -0.23 -22.51
C GLY A 44 7.15 -0.93 -21.34
N LYS A 45 7.71 -0.87 -20.14
CA LYS A 45 7.11 -1.41 -18.90
C LYS A 45 6.74 -0.30 -17.94
N TYR A 46 5.68 -0.52 -17.17
CA TYR A 46 5.27 0.40 -16.11
C TYR A 46 5.90 0.03 -14.77
N PHE A 47 6.22 1.07 -14.01
CA PHE A 47 6.70 1.00 -12.64
C PHE A 47 5.96 2.02 -11.78
N ILE A 48 6.03 1.84 -10.47
CA ILE A 48 5.60 2.84 -9.51
C ILE A 48 6.84 3.48 -8.89
N ILE A 49 6.84 4.80 -8.77
CA ILE A 49 7.77 5.54 -7.91
C ILE A 49 6.98 6.05 -6.71
N LYS A 50 7.35 5.60 -5.51
CA LYS A 50 6.82 6.11 -4.24
C LYS A 50 7.82 7.10 -3.66
N THR A 51 7.42 8.39 -3.59
CA THR A 51 8.27 9.45 -3.04
C THR A 51 7.64 10.06 -1.80
N SER A 52 8.41 10.82 -1.03
CA SER A 52 7.87 11.67 0.02
C SER A 52 7.16 12.89 -0.59
N LYS A 53 6.15 13.41 0.11
CA LYS A 53 5.33 14.52 -0.37
C LYS A 53 6.11 15.83 -0.55
N ASP A 54 7.03 16.12 0.34
CA ASP A 54 7.70 17.43 0.42
C ASP A 54 9.22 17.38 0.25
N ASN A 55 9.79 16.20 -0.06
CA ASN A 55 11.23 15.99 -0.17
C ASN A 55 12.05 16.42 1.07
N THR A 56 11.40 16.55 2.24
CA THR A 56 12.13 16.83 3.48
C THR A 56 12.94 15.61 3.93
N GLY A 57 14.05 15.85 4.61
CA GLY A 57 14.90 14.76 5.12
C GLY A 57 14.15 13.75 5.99
N ARG A 58 13.16 14.21 6.76
CA ARG A 58 12.34 13.35 7.63
C ARG A 58 11.41 12.43 6.83
N LEU A 59 10.64 12.96 5.88
CA LEU A 59 9.73 12.14 5.07
C LEU A 59 10.49 11.25 4.10
N ASN A 60 11.61 11.71 3.54
CA ASN A 60 12.49 10.87 2.74
C ASN A 60 13.05 9.69 3.55
N ALA A 61 13.42 9.90 4.83
CA ALA A 61 13.89 8.84 5.71
C ALA A 61 12.81 7.76 5.95
N LEU A 62 11.54 8.15 6.07
CA LEU A 62 10.43 7.20 6.22
C LEU A 62 10.26 6.33 4.97
N VAL A 63 10.25 6.95 3.79
CA VAL A 63 10.14 6.21 2.52
C VAL A 63 11.33 5.27 2.34
N ARG A 64 12.54 5.73 2.66
CA ARG A 64 13.73 4.90 2.60
C ARG A 64 13.66 3.71 3.56
N ARG A 65 13.19 3.93 4.79
CA ARG A 65 13.03 2.87 5.78
C ARG A 65 12.01 1.80 5.32
N GLU A 66 10.91 2.20 4.72
CA GLU A 66 9.97 1.25 4.12
C GLU A 66 10.67 0.34 3.11
N TYR A 67 11.52 0.90 2.26
CA TYR A 67 12.34 0.12 1.34
C TYR A 67 13.28 -0.85 2.07
N GLU A 68 14.00 -0.37 3.09
CA GLU A 68 14.95 -1.18 3.86
C GLU A 68 14.29 -2.37 4.59
N ILE A 69 13.03 -2.21 5.03
CA ILE A 69 12.24 -3.29 5.62
C ILE A 69 11.81 -4.30 4.57
N SER A 70 11.53 -3.85 3.36
CA SER A 70 10.83 -4.62 2.33
C SER A 70 11.77 -5.28 1.31
N ILE A 71 13.04 -4.87 1.22
CA ILE A 71 13.96 -5.34 0.16
C ILE A 71 14.22 -6.84 0.20
N ASP A 72 14.19 -7.45 1.39
CA ASP A 72 14.44 -8.88 1.59
C ASP A 72 13.17 -9.73 1.61
N LEU A 73 12.02 -9.12 1.25
CA LEU A 73 10.76 -9.83 1.16
C LEU A 73 10.65 -10.55 -0.19
N ASP A 74 10.54 -11.87 -0.14
CA ASP A 74 10.29 -12.73 -1.30
C ASP A 74 8.98 -13.50 -1.08
N CYS A 75 7.87 -12.88 -1.48
CA CYS A 75 6.54 -13.45 -1.39
C CYS A 75 5.70 -12.96 -2.57
N GLN A 76 5.13 -13.90 -3.34
CA GLN A 76 4.32 -13.57 -4.52
C GLN A 76 3.11 -12.69 -4.23
N TYR A 77 2.63 -12.67 -2.98
CA TYR A 77 1.46 -11.91 -2.53
C TYR A 77 1.82 -10.53 -1.95
N ILE A 78 3.08 -10.15 -2.02
CA ILE A 78 3.58 -8.86 -1.57
C ILE A 78 4.16 -8.13 -2.77
N VAL A 79 3.96 -6.82 -2.84
CA VAL A 79 4.53 -5.99 -3.91
C VAL A 79 6.06 -6.04 -3.88
N ASN A 80 6.68 -6.18 -5.04
CA ASN A 80 8.13 -6.15 -5.14
C ASN A 80 8.63 -4.70 -5.12
N MET A 81 9.57 -4.41 -4.23
CA MET A 81 10.33 -3.16 -4.21
C MET A 81 11.71 -3.44 -4.81
N PHE A 82 12.05 -2.80 -5.93
CA PHE A 82 13.25 -3.12 -6.70
C PHE A 82 14.49 -2.38 -6.20
N THR A 83 14.35 -1.06 -5.99
CA THR A 83 15.46 -0.21 -5.60
C THR A 83 14.95 1.09 -4.96
N TYR A 84 15.81 1.75 -4.20
CA TYR A 84 15.62 3.14 -3.78
C TYR A 84 16.58 4.02 -4.58
N GLU A 85 16.06 4.97 -5.33
CA GLU A 85 16.84 5.90 -6.15
C GLU A 85 16.74 7.31 -5.58
N THR A 86 17.87 8.02 -5.56
CA THR A 86 17.96 9.40 -5.04
C THR A 86 17.67 10.44 -6.11
N ASP A 87 17.78 10.06 -7.38
CA ASP A 87 17.70 10.95 -8.54
C ASP A 87 16.70 10.42 -9.57
N THR A 88 15.42 10.33 -9.16
CA THR A 88 14.34 10.02 -10.11
C THR A 88 13.74 11.28 -10.68
N VAL A 89 12.93 11.14 -11.74
CA VAL A 89 12.17 12.23 -12.37
C VAL A 89 11.27 12.99 -11.38
N VAL A 90 10.91 12.40 -10.23
CA VAL A 90 10.04 12.97 -9.20
C VAL A 90 10.73 13.14 -7.84
N GLY A 91 12.05 13.03 -7.79
CA GLY A 91 12.86 13.10 -6.56
C GLY A 91 13.17 11.74 -5.97
N PRO A 92 13.77 11.68 -4.77
CA PRO A 92 14.14 10.43 -4.13
C PRO A 92 12.92 9.54 -3.88
N GLY A 93 13.04 8.23 -4.18
CA GLY A 93 11.90 7.34 -4.02
C GLY A 93 12.20 5.86 -4.23
N ILE A 94 11.22 5.04 -3.89
CA ILE A 94 11.22 3.59 -4.12
C ILE A 94 10.69 3.32 -5.52
N ILE A 95 11.46 2.56 -6.30
CA ILE A 95 10.98 1.97 -7.55
C ILE A 95 10.40 0.61 -7.25
N MET A 96 9.13 0.41 -7.59
CA MET A 96 8.41 -0.81 -7.25
C MET A 96 7.55 -1.31 -8.41
N GLU A 97 7.07 -2.53 -8.25
CA GLU A 97 6.21 -3.22 -9.20
C GLU A 97 4.93 -2.41 -9.46
N TYR A 98 4.58 -2.22 -10.74
CA TYR A 98 3.26 -1.74 -11.13
C TYR A 98 2.28 -2.92 -11.16
N ILE A 99 1.18 -2.80 -10.44
CA ILE A 99 0.13 -3.81 -10.39
C ILE A 99 -1.04 -3.38 -11.29
N ASP A 100 -1.27 -4.11 -12.37
CA ASP A 100 -2.49 -3.99 -13.16
C ASP A 100 -3.62 -4.74 -12.44
N GLY A 101 -4.37 -4.01 -11.66
CA GLY A 101 -5.38 -4.59 -10.79
C GLY A 101 -6.33 -3.56 -10.18
N ARG A 102 -7.16 -4.03 -9.27
CA ARG A 102 -8.12 -3.25 -8.50
C ARG A 102 -7.96 -3.52 -7.01
N THR A 103 -8.47 -2.63 -6.17
CA THR A 103 -8.45 -2.83 -4.73
C THR A 103 -9.36 -3.97 -4.29
N LEU A 104 -9.11 -4.54 -3.12
CA LEU A 104 -10.01 -5.55 -2.53
C LEU A 104 -11.44 -4.99 -2.36
N SER A 105 -11.58 -3.70 -2.02
CA SER A 105 -12.90 -3.04 -1.93
C SER A 105 -13.64 -3.09 -3.27
N GLU A 106 -12.98 -2.77 -4.37
CA GLU A 106 -13.57 -2.82 -5.72
C GLU A 106 -13.89 -4.25 -6.13
N PHE A 107 -12.98 -5.19 -5.90
CA PHE A 107 -13.21 -6.62 -6.16
C PHE A 107 -14.46 -7.14 -5.42
N LEU A 108 -14.64 -6.80 -4.14
CA LEU A 108 -15.79 -7.25 -3.36
C LEU A 108 -17.11 -6.65 -3.85
N LYS A 109 -17.09 -5.41 -4.39
CA LYS A 109 -18.28 -4.76 -5.00
C LYS A 109 -18.75 -5.47 -6.28
N GLU A 110 -17.87 -6.15 -6.99
CA GLU A 110 -18.21 -6.98 -8.15
C GLU A 110 -18.98 -8.25 -7.76
N ASN A 111 -19.14 -8.51 -6.46
CA ASN A 111 -19.83 -9.69 -5.91
C ASN A 111 -19.27 -11.03 -6.44
N PRO A 112 -17.95 -11.27 -6.34
CA PRO A 112 -17.31 -12.45 -6.89
C PRO A 112 -17.85 -13.73 -6.22
N PRO A 113 -17.80 -14.88 -6.92
CA PRO A 113 -18.17 -16.17 -6.35
C PRO A 113 -17.43 -16.48 -5.05
N ILE A 114 -18.07 -17.27 -4.17
CA ILE A 114 -17.49 -17.60 -2.85
C ILE A 114 -16.11 -18.25 -2.97
N GLN A 115 -15.88 -19.08 -3.98
CA GLN A 115 -14.58 -19.73 -4.22
C GLN A 115 -13.48 -18.72 -4.48
N GLN A 116 -13.76 -17.67 -5.28
CA GLN A 116 -12.79 -16.60 -5.55
C GLN A 116 -12.52 -15.78 -4.29
N ARG A 117 -13.56 -15.43 -3.53
CA ARG A 117 -13.40 -14.73 -2.25
C ARG A 117 -12.55 -15.54 -1.27
N THR A 118 -12.84 -16.83 -1.12
CA THR A 118 -12.07 -17.72 -0.24
C THR A 118 -10.61 -17.81 -0.66
N ARG A 119 -10.34 -17.92 -1.98
CA ARG A 119 -8.97 -17.92 -2.51
C ARG A 119 -8.22 -16.62 -2.19
N VAL A 120 -8.83 -15.47 -2.46
CA VAL A 120 -8.23 -14.15 -2.21
C VAL A 120 -7.91 -13.98 -0.73
N PHE A 121 -8.83 -14.31 0.17
CA PHE A 121 -8.57 -14.25 1.61
C PHE A 121 -7.53 -15.26 2.08
N GLY A 122 -7.46 -16.46 1.48
CA GLY A 122 -6.39 -17.42 1.73
C GLY A 122 -5.01 -16.86 1.39
N GLN A 123 -4.86 -16.25 0.22
CA GLN A 123 -3.62 -15.59 -0.20
C GLN A 123 -3.24 -14.43 0.75
N LEU A 124 -4.23 -13.64 1.21
CA LEU A 124 -4.00 -12.56 2.16
C LEU A 124 -3.48 -13.09 3.50
N LEU A 125 -4.07 -14.18 4.01
CA LEU A 125 -3.58 -14.84 5.22
C LEU A 125 -2.14 -15.33 5.07
N GLU A 126 -1.78 -15.89 3.90
CA GLU A 126 -0.41 -16.33 3.60
C GLU A 126 0.56 -15.15 3.59
N ALA A 127 0.19 -14.02 2.97
CA ALA A 127 1.01 -12.81 2.94
C ALA A 127 1.28 -12.28 4.36
N VAL A 128 0.24 -12.15 5.18
CA VAL A 128 0.36 -11.66 6.57
C VAL A 128 1.16 -12.63 7.42
N ALA A 129 0.91 -13.94 7.30
CA ALA A 129 1.69 -14.96 8.01
C ALA A 129 3.18 -14.93 7.59
N TYR A 130 3.47 -14.63 6.32
CA TYR A 130 4.85 -14.46 5.87
C TYR A 130 5.51 -13.25 6.55
N LEU A 131 4.85 -12.09 6.61
CA LEU A 131 5.35 -10.90 7.29
C LEU A 131 5.61 -11.18 8.78
N HIS A 132 4.68 -11.82 9.47
CA HIS A 132 4.82 -12.14 10.89
C HIS A 132 6.01 -13.09 11.16
N ARG A 133 6.26 -14.05 10.26
CA ARG A 133 7.49 -14.90 10.36
C ARG A 133 8.78 -14.10 10.20
N LYS A 134 8.73 -12.98 9.49
CA LYS A 134 9.86 -12.02 9.35
C LYS A 134 9.88 -10.97 10.48
N SER A 135 9.00 -11.10 11.48
CA SER A 135 8.83 -10.12 12.56
C SER A 135 8.41 -8.73 12.07
N ILE A 136 7.69 -8.67 10.95
CA ILE A 136 7.14 -7.44 10.38
C ILE A 136 5.65 -7.41 10.65
N ILE A 137 5.16 -6.30 11.22
CA ILE A 137 3.76 -6.00 11.44
C ILE A 137 3.36 -4.94 10.42
N HIS A 138 2.26 -5.15 9.71
CA HIS A 138 1.83 -4.25 8.64
C HIS A 138 1.22 -2.95 9.19
N ASN A 139 0.42 -3.01 10.24
CA ASN A 139 -0.25 -1.92 10.97
C ASN A 139 -1.34 -1.15 10.21
N ASP A 140 -1.42 -1.20 8.88
CA ASP A 140 -2.45 -0.51 8.09
C ASP A 140 -3.10 -1.46 7.08
N LEU A 141 -3.49 -2.65 7.54
CA LEU A 141 -4.26 -3.60 6.71
C LEU A 141 -5.67 -3.07 6.50
N LYS A 142 -5.97 -2.73 5.25
CA LYS A 142 -7.28 -2.26 4.80
C LYS A 142 -7.49 -2.63 3.33
N PRO A 143 -8.74 -2.66 2.84
CA PRO A 143 -9.03 -3.05 1.46
C PRO A 143 -8.31 -2.23 0.39
N GLU A 144 -7.96 -0.98 0.67
CA GLU A 144 -7.24 -0.09 -0.23
C GLU A 144 -5.76 -0.48 -0.40
N ASN A 145 -5.17 -1.13 0.61
CA ASN A 145 -3.78 -1.59 0.60
C ASN A 145 -3.64 -3.05 0.11
N ILE A 146 -4.72 -3.63 -0.41
CA ILE A 146 -4.75 -4.97 -0.97
C ILE A 146 -5.21 -4.86 -2.41
N LEU A 147 -4.28 -5.03 -3.35
CA LEU A 147 -4.58 -5.03 -4.77
C LEU A 147 -4.84 -6.46 -5.26
N ILE A 148 -5.70 -6.59 -6.26
CA ILE A 148 -6.06 -7.85 -6.89
C ILE A 148 -5.83 -7.71 -8.38
N THR A 149 -4.92 -8.50 -8.93
CA THR A 149 -4.56 -8.45 -10.35
C THR A 149 -5.76 -8.76 -11.25
N HIS A 150 -5.83 -8.08 -12.40
CA HIS A 150 -6.87 -8.36 -13.41
C HIS A 150 -6.64 -9.70 -14.12
N SER A 151 -5.39 -10.14 -14.23
CA SER A 151 -5.01 -11.33 -15.00
C SER A 151 -5.53 -12.63 -14.40
N ASP A 152 -5.41 -12.80 -13.07
CA ASP A 152 -5.66 -14.08 -12.40
C ASP A 152 -6.26 -13.97 -10.99
N ASN A 153 -6.64 -12.76 -10.57
CA ASN A 153 -7.11 -12.46 -9.21
C ASN A 153 -6.10 -12.88 -8.11
N THR A 154 -4.82 -12.69 -8.37
CA THR A 154 -3.78 -12.82 -7.33
C THR A 154 -3.69 -11.53 -6.53
N ILE A 155 -3.56 -11.63 -5.20
CA ILE A 155 -3.37 -10.45 -4.38
C ILE A 155 -1.95 -9.91 -4.44
N LYS A 156 -1.84 -8.60 -4.19
CA LYS A 156 -0.60 -7.91 -3.89
C LYS A 156 -0.83 -6.97 -2.71
N LEU A 157 -0.22 -7.29 -1.59
CA LEU A 157 -0.23 -6.45 -0.41
C LEU A 157 0.77 -5.31 -0.62
N VAL A 158 0.32 -4.08 -0.43
CA VAL A 158 1.11 -2.86 -0.65
C VAL A 158 1.14 -2.01 0.60
N ASP A 159 2.06 -1.06 0.66
CA ASP A 159 2.13 0.01 1.66
C ASP A 159 2.48 -0.46 3.09
N PHE A 160 3.77 -0.71 3.29
CA PHE A 160 4.35 -1.10 4.58
C PHE A 160 4.84 0.12 5.40
N GLY A 161 4.41 1.32 5.01
CA GLY A 161 5.01 2.58 5.44
C GLY A 161 4.87 2.93 6.92
N LEU A 162 4.22 2.10 7.73
CA LEU A 162 3.88 2.39 9.11
C LEU A 162 4.28 1.26 10.07
N SER A 163 5.46 0.68 9.85
CA SER A 163 5.99 -0.27 10.83
C SER A 163 6.23 0.41 12.19
N ASP A 164 6.16 -0.39 13.23
CA ASP A 164 5.96 -0.07 14.64
C ASP A 164 6.69 1.16 15.23
N ASP A 165 7.91 1.45 14.79
CA ASP A 165 8.69 2.57 15.32
C ASP A 165 8.29 3.94 14.75
N ASP A 166 7.68 3.99 13.54
CA ASP A 166 7.40 5.25 12.84
C ASP A 166 6.07 5.88 13.25
N ALA A 167 5.10 5.05 13.63
CA ALA A 167 3.84 5.51 14.20
C ALA A 167 4.05 6.35 15.49
N HIS A 168 5.06 6.03 16.28
CA HIS A 168 5.44 6.79 17.47
C HIS A 168 6.07 8.16 17.14
N TYR A 169 6.77 8.27 16.01
CA TYR A 169 7.47 9.49 15.62
C TYR A 169 6.61 10.50 14.85
N LEU A 170 5.59 10.04 14.13
CA LEU A 170 4.71 10.91 13.33
C LEU A 170 3.50 11.40 14.12
N SER A 171 3.28 10.92 15.32
CA SER A 171 1.97 10.96 15.90
C SER A 171 1.68 12.07 16.87
N LYS A 172 0.68 12.75 16.50
CA LYS A 172 -0.53 12.87 17.31
C LYS A 172 -1.75 12.19 16.63
N THR A 173 -1.52 11.51 15.51
CA THR A 173 -2.56 10.73 14.82
C THR A 173 -1.96 9.36 14.46
N PRO A 174 -2.57 8.24 14.84
CA PRO A 174 -2.13 6.92 14.40
C PRO A 174 -2.07 6.87 12.87
N GLY A 175 -1.00 6.36 12.31
CA GLY A 175 -0.91 6.12 10.88
C GLY A 175 -1.78 4.95 10.40
N CYS A 176 -2.88 4.67 11.10
CA CYS A 176 -3.84 3.62 10.79
C CYS A 176 -5.18 4.20 10.38
N THR A 177 -5.97 3.43 9.65
CA THR A 177 -7.35 3.75 9.32
C THR A 177 -8.24 3.27 10.46
N PRO A 178 -8.94 4.16 11.22
CA PRO A 178 -9.62 3.81 12.47
C PRO A 178 -10.62 2.66 12.34
N GLU A 179 -11.27 2.52 11.20
CA GLU A 179 -12.29 1.50 10.92
C GLU A 179 -11.71 0.07 10.90
N TYR A 180 -10.41 -0.07 10.69
CA TYR A 180 -9.70 -1.36 10.62
C TYR A 180 -8.68 -1.54 11.74
N ALA A 181 -8.43 -0.48 12.52
CA ALA A 181 -7.45 -0.48 13.59
C ALA A 181 -7.95 -1.24 14.80
N SER A 182 -7.06 -2.01 15.42
CA SER A 182 -7.37 -2.70 16.66
C SER A 182 -7.59 -1.73 17.82
N PRO A 183 -8.37 -2.09 18.86
CA PRO A 183 -8.63 -1.22 20.00
C PRO A 183 -7.37 -0.73 20.71
N GLU A 184 -6.36 -1.59 20.86
CA GLU A 184 -5.07 -1.26 21.48
C GLU A 184 -4.27 -0.26 20.64
N LEU A 185 -4.37 -0.33 19.30
CA LEU A 185 -3.75 0.63 18.39
C LEU A 185 -4.42 2.01 18.52
N LEU A 186 -5.75 2.05 18.55
CA LEU A 186 -6.51 3.30 18.71
C LEU A 186 -6.30 3.93 20.09
N ALA A 187 -6.22 3.11 21.15
CA ALA A 187 -6.05 3.59 22.51
C ALA A 187 -4.61 3.91 22.89
N HIS A 188 -3.63 3.59 22.04
CA HIS A 188 -2.20 3.63 22.37
C HIS A 188 -1.87 2.93 23.71
N SER A 189 -2.60 1.85 24.00
CA SER A 189 -2.62 1.23 25.32
C SER A 189 -1.61 0.09 25.49
N ALA A 190 -1.05 -0.42 24.41
CA ALA A 190 -0.07 -1.50 24.42
C ALA A 190 0.88 -1.41 23.20
N PRO A 191 2.07 -2.01 23.28
CA PRO A 191 2.91 -2.21 22.10
C PRO A 191 2.14 -2.97 21.03
N LEU A 192 2.31 -2.56 19.76
CA LEU A 192 1.71 -3.24 18.61
C LEU A 192 2.32 -4.62 18.45
N ASP A 193 1.51 -5.60 18.10
CA ASP A 193 1.95 -6.95 17.79
C ASP A 193 1.12 -7.55 16.64
N ALA A 194 1.44 -8.79 16.26
CA ALA A 194 0.76 -9.50 15.19
C ALA A 194 -0.77 -9.58 15.32
N ARG A 195 -1.31 -9.44 16.53
CA ARG A 195 -2.77 -9.46 16.79
C ARG A 195 -3.47 -8.23 16.20
N SER A 196 -2.78 -7.10 16.11
CA SER A 196 -3.31 -5.89 15.46
C SER A 196 -3.63 -6.15 13.99
N ASP A 197 -2.74 -6.83 13.26
CA ASP A 197 -3.00 -7.24 11.87
C ASP A 197 -4.14 -8.26 11.77
N ILE A 198 -4.22 -9.21 12.70
CA ILE A 198 -5.31 -10.21 12.73
C ILE A 198 -6.67 -9.53 12.97
N TYR A 199 -6.74 -8.54 13.84
CA TYR A 199 -7.96 -7.74 14.02
C TYR A 199 -8.34 -7.02 12.72
N SER A 200 -7.39 -6.34 12.07
CA SER A 200 -7.60 -5.63 10.81
C SER A 200 -8.09 -6.57 9.69
N LEU A 201 -7.55 -7.81 9.61
CA LEU A 201 -8.03 -8.84 8.69
C LEU A 201 -9.49 -9.22 8.97
N GLY A 202 -9.88 -9.35 10.23
CA GLY A 202 -11.26 -9.61 10.64
C GLY A 202 -12.20 -8.49 10.22
N ALA A 203 -11.83 -7.24 10.46
CA ALA A 203 -12.58 -6.06 10.04
C ALA A 203 -12.70 -5.96 8.51
N THR A 204 -11.62 -6.24 7.78
CA THR A 204 -11.61 -6.26 6.31
C THR A 204 -12.58 -7.30 5.74
N ARG A 205 -12.74 -8.47 6.39
CA ARG A 205 -13.71 -9.51 6.01
C ARG A 205 -15.15 -9.10 6.32
N GLY A 206 -15.37 -8.34 7.40
CA GLY A 206 -16.69 -7.94 7.90
C GLY A 206 -17.44 -6.92 7.04
N LEU A 207 -16.80 -6.32 6.05
CA LEU A 207 -17.39 -5.32 5.14
C LEU A 207 -18.64 -5.79 4.37
N LYS A 208 -19.18 -6.99 4.61
CA LYS A 208 -20.39 -7.52 3.97
C LYS A 208 -21.32 -8.36 4.85
N THR A 209 -21.21 -8.28 6.17
CA THR A 209 -22.21 -8.97 7.01
C THR A 209 -23.50 -8.18 7.22
N GLU A 210 -23.57 -6.92 6.80
CA GLU A 210 -24.78 -6.10 7.00
C GLU A 210 -25.95 -6.43 6.07
N ASN A 211 -25.81 -7.37 5.12
CA ASN A 211 -26.88 -7.73 4.17
C ASN A 211 -27.34 -9.19 4.24
N ILE A 212 -27.09 -9.92 5.33
CA ILE A 212 -27.49 -11.33 5.44
C ILE A 212 -28.65 -11.56 6.45
N GLU A 213 -29.06 -10.55 7.20
CA GLU A 213 -30.11 -10.72 8.23
C GLU A 213 -31.51 -10.20 7.85
N ASP A 214 -31.76 -9.81 6.63
CA ASP A 214 -33.13 -9.44 6.21
C ASP A 214 -33.54 -10.19 4.94
N LYS A 215 -33.81 -11.50 5.07
CA LYS A 215 -34.84 -12.23 4.28
C LYS A 215 -35.19 -13.57 4.92
#